data_69eef9976d1696eeb5ea6be57067b91b
#
_entry.id   69eef9976d1696eeb5ea6be57067b91b
#
_cell.length_a   1.000
_cell.length_b   1.000
_cell.length_c   1.000
_cell.angle_alpha   90.00
_cell.angle_beta   90.00
_cell.angle_gamma   90.00
#
_symmetry.space_group_name_H-M   'P 1'
#
loop_
_entity.id
_entity.type
_entity.pdbx_description
1 polymer ?
#
loop_
_entity_poly.entity_id
_entity_poly.type
_entity_poly.pdbx_seq_one_letter_code
_entity_poly.pdbx_strand_id
1 'polypeptide(L)'
;MLKHFCVWILCLYGALSWSADLFESMSAKSLLTWTPEQQLKGYPNIHRIYHTRKIGASSKTLDLTSANLRLEDFTYIHQKQPKTIDDYFEELNTAGLIVLKNGELVFEKYALGHDEKQTWISFSVAKSVVSMLYGAAIKDGYIESVNDLASTYLPSLSEGAYNDTTIKNILQMASGVQWNEDYEDLDSDVASSPIQILDLIEYMGNLKKLNPPGTHFNYNTGETNLAGAVLRAAIGNNLATYLHKKIWEPFGMESDAYWMLDEADGVEYGGCCLNATLRDYARLGLYALRHGELSPGNGSLPDNWMLDSASPSEAAGYYGYYWWLRPNGSYRATGIFGQFIWVHPREQLVVAIHSAWDKAWRDDHDEHTAKLVSSISNHLNRKIFNLDE
;
A
#
# COMPACT_ATOMS: atom_id res chain seq x y z
N MET A 1 45.91 5.97 29.90
CA MET A 1 45.08 6.06 28.68
C MET A 1 44.29 4.78 28.34
N LEU A 2 44.16 3.80 29.25
CA LEU A 2 43.47 2.52 28.95
C LEU A 2 42.06 2.38 29.59
N LYS A 3 41.63 3.31 30.44
CA LYS A 3 40.33 3.21 31.15
C LYS A 3 39.13 3.82 30.44
N HIS A 4 39.32 4.58 29.37
CA HIS A 4 38.21 5.22 28.66
C HIS A 4 37.72 4.44 27.40
N PHE A 5 38.50 3.44 26.96
CA PHE A 5 38.15 2.65 25.76
C PHE A 5 37.15 1.51 26.05
N CYS A 6 37.14 0.98 27.30
CA CYS A 6 36.21 -0.11 27.67
C CYS A 6 34.75 0.35 27.87
N VAL A 7 34.52 1.61 28.24
CA VAL A 7 33.15 2.11 28.51
C VAL A 7 32.34 2.28 27.21
N TRP A 8 32.98 2.69 26.11
CA TRP A 8 32.30 2.87 24.81
C TRP A 8 31.92 1.55 24.13
N ILE A 9 32.74 0.49 24.29
CA ILE A 9 32.46 -0.82 23.73
C ILE A 9 31.29 -1.49 24.48
N LEU A 10 31.20 -1.35 25.80
CA LEU A 10 30.11 -1.88 26.61
C LEU A 10 28.75 -1.18 26.32
N CYS A 11 28.78 0.14 26.07
CA CYS A 11 27.56 0.87 25.68
C CYS A 11 27.06 0.48 24.28
N LEU A 12 27.96 0.21 23.34
CA LEU A 12 27.60 -0.26 21.98
C LEU A 12 27.04 -1.70 21.98
N TYR A 13 27.66 -2.60 22.78
CA TYR A 13 27.14 -3.97 22.92
C TYR A 13 25.79 -4.01 23.67
N GLY A 14 25.61 -3.17 24.67
CA GLY A 14 24.34 -3.04 25.39
C GLY A 14 23.21 -2.52 24.48
N ALA A 15 23.46 -1.50 23.66
CA ALA A 15 22.47 -0.93 22.74
C ALA A 15 22.09 -1.89 21.61
N LEU A 16 23.04 -2.68 21.11
CA LEU A 16 22.80 -3.69 20.07
C LEU A 16 22.00 -4.89 20.61
N SER A 17 22.28 -5.35 21.83
CA SER A 17 21.53 -6.43 22.47
C SER A 17 20.09 -6.00 22.80
N TRP A 18 19.89 -4.80 23.30
CA TRP A 18 18.53 -4.26 23.57
C TRP A 18 17.68 -4.10 22.33
N SER A 19 18.28 -3.70 21.20
CA SER A 19 17.55 -3.58 19.93
C SER A 19 17.17 -4.94 19.34
N ALA A 20 18.02 -5.95 19.45
CA ALA A 20 17.74 -7.31 19.00
C ALA A 20 16.61 -7.94 19.82
N ASP A 21 16.69 -7.87 21.15
CA ASP A 21 15.65 -8.36 22.07
C ASP A 21 14.28 -7.68 21.82
N LEU A 22 14.28 -6.37 21.50
CA LEU A 22 13.06 -5.65 21.20
C LEU A 22 12.41 -6.17 19.91
N PHE A 23 13.16 -6.30 18.82
CA PHE A 23 12.64 -6.77 17.55
C PHE A 23 12.19 -8.24 17.60
N GLU A 24 12.90 -9.09 18.33
CA GLU A 24 12.47 -10.46 18.57
C GLU A 24 11.14 -10.50 19.35
N SER A 25 10.98 -9.66 20.37
CA SER A 25 9.73 -9.56 21.12
C SER A 25 8.55 -9.02 20.28
N MET A 26 8.85 -8.22 19.25
CA MET A 26 7.83 -7.66 18.33
C MET A 26 7.41 -8.68 17.29
N SER A 27 8.30 -9.55 16.79
CA SER A 27 7.98 -10.57 15.80
C SER A 27 6.97 -11.63 16.30
N ALA A 28 6.93 -11.84 17.62
CA ALA A 28 5.97 -12.75 18.27
C ALA A 28 4.55 -12.17 18.42
N LYS A 29 4.35 -10.88 18.06
CA LYS A 29 3.07 -10.19 18.21
C LYS A 29 2.48 -9.85 16.85
N SER A 30 1.15 -9.92 16.75
CA SER A 30 0.45 -9.38 15.59
C SER A 30 0.74 -7.88 15.41
N LEU A 31 0.99 -7.46 14.17
CA LEU A 31 1.12 -6.04 13.80
C LEU A 31 -0.07 -5.18 14.25
N LEU A 32 -1.26 -5.80 14.36
CA LEU A 32 -2.49 -5.13 14.78
C LEU A 32 -2.48 -4.71 16.26
N THR A 33 -1.62 -5.35 17.08
CA THR A 33 -1.56 -5.12 18.53
C THR A 33 -0.34 -4.33 19.00
N TRP A 34 0.44 -3.77 18.08
CA TRP A 34 1.60 -2.96 18.43
C TRP A 34 1.21 -1.65 19.12
N THR A 35 1.89 -1.34 20.21
CA THR A 35 1.76 -0.04 20.88
C THR A 35 2.29 1.09 19.98
N PRO A 36 1.90 2.37 20.22
CA PRO A 36 2.44 3.49 19.46
C PRO A 36 3.98 3.54 19.41
N GLU A 37 4.65 3.21 20.51
CA GLU A 37 6.13 3.14 20.54
C GLU A 37 6.67 2.01 19.65
N GLN A 38 6.01 0.83 19.65
CA GLN A 38 6.37 -0.29 18.79
C GLN A 38 6.10 0.05 17.31
N GLN A 39 5.02 0.73 16.99
CA GLN A 39 4.72 1.20 15.65
C GLN A 39 5.84 2.09 15.11
N LEU A 40 6.23 3.14 15.85
CA LEU A 40 7.28 4.07 15.42
C LEU A 40 8.64 3.40 15.23
N LYS A 41 8.95 2.39 16.05
CA LYS A 41 10.20 1.62 15.93
C LYS A 41 10.11 0.51 14.88
N GLY A 42 8.96 -0.11 14.73
CA GLY A 42 8.76 -1.28 13.89
C GLY A 42 8.47 -0.96 12.44
N TYR A 43 7.58 0.02 12.17
CA TYR A 43 7.15 0.33 10.80
C TYR A 43 8.31 0.63 9.83
N PRO A 44 9.36 1.38 10.22
CA PRO A 44 10.52 1.55 9.36
C PRO A 44 11.48 0.33 9.32
N ASN A 45 11.30 -0.65 10.19
CA ASN A 45 12.22 -1.76 10.40
C ASN A 45 11.62 -3.17 10.15
N ILE A 46 10.53 -3.28 9.42
CA ILE A 46 9.85 -4.56 9.16
C ILE A 46 10.82 -5.63 8.62
N HIS A 47 11.74 -5.26 7.73
CA HIS A 47 12.76 -6.15 7.16
C HIS A 47 13.76 -6.71 8.19
N ARG A 48 13.78 -6.16 9.43
CA ARG A 48 14.60 -6.64 10.56
C ARG A 48 13.80 -7.47 11.55
N ILE A 49 12.47 -7.43 11.46
CA ILE A 49 11.53 -8.07 12.39
C ILE A 49 10.92 -9.32 11.78
N TYR A 50 10.58 -9.27 10.51
CA TYR A 50 9.94 -10.35 9.78
C TYR A 50 10.77 -10.81 8.58
N HIS A 51 10.44 -12.00 8.06
CA HIS A 51 10.98 -12.45 6.79
C HIS A 51 10.50 -11.55 5.66
N THR A 52 11.41 -11.11 4.82
CA THR A 52 11.10 -10.24 3.68
C THR A 52 11.90 -10.62 2.45
N ARG A 53 11.37 -10.35 1.27
CA ARG A 53 12.12 -10.39 0.02
C ARG A 53 12.43 -8.97 -0.44
N LYS A 54 13.71 -8.73 -0.66
CA LYS A 54 14.21 -7.44 -1.10
C LYS A 54 13.83 -7.20 -2.57
N ILE A 55 13.45 -5.97 -2.87
CA ILE A 55 13.25 -5.40 -4.21
C ILE A 55 14.32 -4.32 -4.36
N GLY A 56 15.28 -4.52 -5.26
CA GLY A 56 16.40 -3.58 -5.44
C GLY A 56 15.95 -2.23 -5.99
N ALA A 57 16.62 -1.17 -5.59
CA ALA A 57 16.46 0.16 -6.20
C ALA A 57 16.73 0.11 -7.70
N SER A 58 16.16 1.05 -8.45
CA SER A 58 16.45 1.19 -9.88
C SER A 58 17.88 1.65 -10.12
N SER A 59 18.47 1.12 -11.17
CA SER A 59 19.77 1.59 -11.66
C SER A 59 19.71 3.02 -12.22
N LYS A 60 18.51 3.51 -12.56
CA LYS A 60 18.26 4.86 -13.07
C LYS A 60 17.00 5.43 -12.40
N THR A 61 17.20 6.22 -11.36
CA THR A 61 16.12 6.85 -10.61
C THR A 61 15.33 7.86 -11.45
N LEU A 62 14.00 7.84 -11.29
CA LEU A 62 13.12 8.92 -11.74
C LEU A 62 13.19 10.06 -10.72
N ASP A 63 13.89 11.13 -11.07
CA ASP A 63 14.01 12.30 -10.21
C ASP A 63 12.67 12.97 -9.96
N LEU A 64 12.35 13.25 -8.70
CA LEU A 64 11.24 14.10 -8.30
C LEU A 64 11.72 15.55 -8.26
N THR A 65 11.69 16.21 -9.42
CA THR A 65 12.11 17.61 -9.54
C THR A 65 11.20 18.53 -8.75
N SER A 66 11.79 19.53 -8.09
CA SER A 66 11.01 20.52 -7.32
C SER A 66 10.20 21.42 -8.23
N ALA A 67 8.90 21.53 -7.98
CA ALA A 67 8.01 22.46 -8.65
C ALA A 67 8.31 23.92 -8.24
N ASN A 68 7.88 24.90 -9.06
CA ASN A 68 7.85 26.30 -8.66
C ASN A 68 6.71 26.62 -7.67
N LEU A 69 5.65 25.79 -7.68
CA LEU A 69 4.57 25.86 -6.71
C LEU A 69 5.02 25.34 -5.35
N ARG A 70 4.54 25.96 -4.27
CA ARG A 70 4.83 25.54 -2.89
C ARG A 70 3.56 25.62 -2.05
N LEU A 71 3.54 24.84 -0.98
CA LEU A 71 2.50 24.89 0.07
C LEU A 71 2.96 25.69 1.29
N GLU A 72 3.79 26.71 1.08
CA GLU A 72 4.18 27.66 2.14
C GLU A 72 2.92 28.39 2.61
N ASP A 73 2.77 28.52 3.93
CA ASP A 73 1.63 29.19 4.59
C ASP A 73 0.25 28.59 4.24
N PHE A 74 0.23 27.34 3.70
CA PHE A 74 -1.02 26.66 3.40
C PHE A 74 -1.81 26.38 4.67
N THR A 75 -3.06 26.83 4.68
CA THR A 75 -4.05 26.52 5.71
C THR A 75 -5.35 26.03 5.07
N TYR A 76 -6.10 25.27 5.81
CA TYR A 76 -7.42 24.77 5.39
C TYR A 76 -8.39 24.73 6.57
N ILE A 77 -9.68 24.59 6.28
CA ILE A 77 -10.71 24.51 7.32
C ILE A 77 -11.13 23.06 7.52
N HIS A 78 -10.94 22.56 8.74
CA HIS A 78 -11.49 21.29 9.19
C HIS A 78 -12.29 21.49 10.48
N GLN A 79 -13.49 20.90 10.56
CA GLN A 79 -14.41 21.06 11.70
C GLN A 79 -14.61 22.54 12.13
N LYS A 80 -14.74 23.43 11.14
CA LYS A 80 -14.87 24.90 11.30
C LYS A 80 -13.67 25.60 11.95
N GLN A 81 -12.52 24.93 12.06
CA GLN A 81 -11.28 25.50 12.58
C GLN A 81 -10.23 25.58 11.47
N PRO A 82 -9.43 26.68 11.44
CA PRO A 82 -8.27 26.74 10.59
C PRO A 82 -7.23 25.73 11.07
N LYS A 83 -6.64 25.01 10.14
CA LYS A 83 -5.61 24.00 10.35
C LYS A 83 -4.45 24.24 9.43
N THR A 84 -3.25 23.97 9.92
CA THR A 84 -2.00 23.89 9.16
C THR A 84 -1.67 22.43 8.82
N ILE A 85 -0.63 22.23 7.99
CA ILE A 85 -0.08 20.87 7.81
C ILE A 85 0.53 20.34 9.12
N ASP A 86 1.07 21.21 9.97
CA ASP A 86 1.65 20.81 11.26
C ASP A 86 0.57 20.28 12.20
N ASP A 87 -0.59 20.94 12.26
CA ASP A 87 -1.74 20.43 13.05
C ASP A 87 -2.16 19.04 12.55
N TYR A 88 -2.17 18.80 11.24
CA TYR A 88 -2.48 17.49 10.67
C TYR A 88 -1.47 16.42 11.10
N PHE A 89 -0.17 16.74 11.09
CA PHE A 89 0.88 15.84 11.52
C PHE A 89 0.74 15.43 12.99
N GLU A 90 0.45 16.40 13.86
CA GLU A 90 0.30 16.20 15.30
C GLU A 90 -0.99 15.40 15.62
N GLU A 91 -2.12 15.81 15.03
CA GLU A 91 -3.42 15.22 15.33
C GLU A 91 -3.57 13.78 14.80
N LEU A 92 -2.91 13.43 13.70
CA LEU A 92 -3.02 12.13 13.06
C LEU A 92 -1.77 11.25 13.16
N ASN A 93 -0.82 11.58 14.01
CA ASN A 93 0.45 10.87 14.13
C ASN A 93 1.06 10.58 12.75
N THR A 94 1.16 11.62 11.91
CA THR A 94 1.69 11.50 10.55
C THR A 94 3.21 11.49 10.58
N ALA A 95 3.82 10.48 9.96
CA ALA A 95 5.27 10.32 9.88
C ALA A 95 5.85 10.95 8.60
N GLY A 96 5.06 11.02 7.52
CA GLY A 96 5.50 11.62 6.28
C GLY A 96 4.34 12.00 5.35
N LEU A 97 4.49 13.10 4.64
CA LEU A 97 3.56 13.60 3.61
C LEU A 97 4.36 14.12 2.42
N ILE A 98 4.01 13.66 1.23
CA ILE A 98 4.58 14.13 -0.03
C ILE A 98 3.46 14.46 -1.01
N VAL A 99 3.61 15.57 -1.74
CA VAL A 99 2.65 16.04 -2.73
C VAL A 99 3.36 16.27 -4.06
N LEU A 100 2.88 15.60 -5.11
CA LEU A 100 3.31 15.83 -6.49
C LEU A 100 2.18 16.50 -7.28
N LYS A 101 2.49 17.51 -8.06
CA LYS A 101 1.59 18.17 -9.01
C LYS A 101 2.24 18.19 -10.39
N ASN A 102 1.54 17.68 -11.41
CA ASN A 102 2.08 17.54 -12.77
C ASN A 102 3.39 16.70 -12.83
N GLY A 103 3.57 15.78 -11.88
CA GLY A 103 4.78 14.97 -11.74
C GLY A 103 5.95 15.65 -11.02
N GLU A 104 5.81 16.90 -10.58
CA GLU A 104 6.84 17.65 -9.86
C GLU A 104 6.54 17.70 -8.35
N LEU A 105 7.59 17.74 -7.53
CA LEU A 105 7.52 17.80 -6.08
C LEU A 105 7.12 19.19 -5.60
N VAL A 106 5.93 19.31 -5.03
CA VAL A 106 5.39 20.54 -4.44
C VAL A 106 5.67 20.64 -2.95
N PHE A 107 5.59 19.52 -2.24
CA PHE A 107 5.74 19.47 -0.79
C PHE A 107 6.26 18.12 -0.34
N GLU A 108 7.14 18.15 0.67
CA GLU A 108 7.66 16.95 1.34
C GLU A 108 7.99 17.30 2.78
N LYS A 109 7.47 16.51 3.72
CA LYS A 109 7.72 16.70 5.15
C LYS A 109 7.74 15.35 5.87
N TYR A 110 8.62 15.26 6.87
CA TYR A 110 8.78 14.10 7.75
C TYR A 110 8.67 14.50 9.21
N ALA A 111 8.22 13.57 10.05
CA ALA A 111 8.10 13.73 11.50
C ALA A 111 8.26 12.37 12.20
N LEU A 112 8.12 12.33 13.52
CA LEU A 112 8.15 11.10 14.34
C LEU A 112 9.43 10.27 14.19
N GLY A 113 10.55 10.92 13.82
CA GLY A 113 11.83 10.24 13.59
C GLY A 113 11.94 9.52 12.25
N HIS A 114 10.94 9.67 11.36
CA HIS A 114 10.98 9.19 9.98
C HIS A 114 11.76 10.17 9.09
N ASP A 115 12.36 9.66 8.01
CA ASP A 115 13.13 10.44 7.04
C ASP A 115 12.96 9.92 5.59
N GLU A 116 13.61 10.59 4.65
CA GLU A 116 13.53 10.29 3.22
C GLU A 116 14.09 8.93 2.80
N LYS A 117 14.95 8.32 3.63
CA LYS A 117 15.66 7.06 3.34
C LYS A 117 15.03 5.85 3.99
N GLN A 118 14.27 6.06 5.03
CA GLN A 118 13.64 4.98 5.76
C GLN A 118 12.44 4.43 4.98
N THR A 119 12.34 3.11 4.92
CA THR A 119 11.12 2.44 4.46
C THR A 119 10.04 2.55 5.52
N TRP A 120 8.79 2.35 5.12
CA TRP A 120 7.64 2.31 6.01
C TRP A 120 6.66 1.26 5.54
N ILE A 121 5.97 0.61 6.47
CA ILE A 121 5.02 -0.46 6.14
C ILE A 121 3.81 0.06 5.36
N SER A 122 3.40 -0.67 4.34
CA SER A 122 2.27 -0.29 3.48
C SER A 122 0.90 -0.68 4.03
N PHE A 123 0.85 -1.72 4.86
CA PHE A 123 -0.39 -2.44 5.05
C PHE A 123 -1.11 -2.66 3.71
N SER A 124 -2.41 -2.39 3.64
CA SER A 124 -3.24 -2.70 2.48
C SER A 124 -2.98 -1.86 1.23
N VAL A 125 -2.09 -0.84 1.27
CA VAL A 125 -1.60 -0.19 0.03
C VAL A 125 -0.98 -1.22 -0.93
N ALA A 126 -0.40 -2.31 -0.41
CA ALA A 126 0.12 -3.41 -1.21
C ALA A 126 -0.92 -4.03 -2.16
N LYS A 127 -2.21 -4.05 -1.79
CA LYS A 127 -3.30 -4.57 -2.64
C LYS A 127 -3.37 -3.86 -3.99
N SER A 128 -3.24 -2.53 -3.99
CA SER A 128 -3.22 -1.73 -5.22
C SER A 128 -1.98 -2.02 -6.07
N VAL A 129 -0.85 -2.35 -5.43
CA VAL A 129 0.35 -2.82 -6.15
C VAL A 129 0.10 -4.18 -6.80
N VAL A 130 -0.52 -5.12 -6.09
CA VAL A 130 -0.93 -6.43 -6.65
C VAL A 130 -1.88 -6.24 -7.83
N SER A 131 -2.84 -5.32 -7.75
CA SER A 131 -3.69 -4.96 -8.90
C SER A 131 -2.87 -4.53 -10.12
N MET A 132 -1.90 -3.64 -9.94
CA MET A 132 -1.03 -3.21 -11.04
C MET A 132 -0.19 -4.37 -11.60
N LEU A 133 0.24 -5.31 -10.77
CA LEU A 133 0.95 -6.52 -11.22
C LEU A 133 0.04 -7.48 -12.02
N TYR A 134 -1.25 -7.56 -11.71
CA TYR A 134 -2.21 -8.27 -12.55
C TYR A 134 -2.30 -7.66 -13.95
N GLY A 135 -2.34 -6.32 -14.04
CA GLY A 135 -2.27 -5.64 -15.32
C GLY A 135 -0.99 -5.98 -16.09
N ALA A 136 0.15 -5.98 -15.42
CA ALA A 136 1.41 -6.37 -16.04
C ALA A 136 1.40 -7.83 -16.52
N ALA A 137 0.81 -8.75 -15.74
CA ALA A 137 0.71 -10.16 -16.10
C ALA A 137 -0.20 -10.41 -17.30
N ILE A 138 -1.29 -9.64 -17.44
CA ILE A 138 -2.15 -9.67 -18.62
C ILE A 138 -1.40 -9.13 -19.85
N LYS A 139 -0.66 -8.03 -19.70
CA LYS A 139 0.15 -7.47 -20.80
C LYS A 139 1.24 -8.41 -21.26
N ASP A 140 1.84 -9.14 -20.34
CA ASP A 140 2.86 -10.16 -20.65
C ASP A 140 2.28 -11.48 -21.22
N GLY A 141 0.97 -11.67 -21.15
CA GLY A 141 0.28 -12.89 -21.61
C GLY A 141 0.35 -14.05 -20.63
N TYR A 142 0.72 -13.83 -19.36
CA TYR A 142 0.64 -14.84 -18.29
C TYR A 142 -0.80 -15.10 -17.83
N ILE A 143 -1.63 -14.09 -17.92
CA ILE A 143 -3.08 -14.14 -17.65
C ILE A 143 -3.79 -13.64 -18.91
N GLU A 144 -4.79 -14.37 -19.37
CA GLU A 144 -5.52 -13.99 -20.57
C GLU A 144 -6.50 -12.84 -20.28
N SER A 145 -7.27 -12.95 -19.19
CA SER A 145 -8.31 -11.98 -18.84
C SER A 145 -8.60 -11.94 -17.34
N VAL A 146 -9.05 -10.80 -16.83
CA VAL A 146 -9.63 -10.70 -15.48
C VAL A 146 -10.93 -11.54 -15.34
N ASN A 147 -11.54 -11.94 -16.44
CA ASN A 147 -12.73 -12.77 -16.43
C ASN A 147 -12.42 -14.26 -16.33
N ASP A 148 -11.16 -14.67 -16.38
CA ASP A 148 -10.76 -16.06 -16.17
C ASP A 148 -11.08 -16.46 -14.74
N LEU A 149 -11.45 -17.72 -14.55
CA LEU A 149 -11.56 -18.29 -13.21
C LEU A 149 -10.17 -18.30 -12.53
N ALA A 150 -10.11 -17.92 -11.27
CA ALA A 150 -8.88 -17.97 -10.48
C ALA A 150 -8.28 -19.40 -10.44
N SER A 151 -9.15 -20.41 -10.48
CA SER A 151 -8.78 -21.83 -10.54
C SER A 151 -8.05 -22.25 -11.83
N THR A 152 -8.14 -21.46 -12.90
CA THR A 152 -7.35 -21.67 -14.13
C THR A 152 -5.85 -21.61 -13.84
N TYR A 153 -5.43 -20.69 -12.97
CA TYR A 153 -4.04 -20.46 -12.60
C TYR A 153 -3.63 -21.12 -11.30
N LEU A 154 -4.59 -21.32 -10.37
CA LEU A 154 -4.39 -22.02 -9.11
C LEU A 154 -5.41 -23.16 -8.97
N PRO A 155 -5.11 -24.36 -9.51
CA PRO A 155 -6.09 -25.48 -9.59
C PRO A 155 -6.68 -25.93 -8.26
N SER A 156 -6.01 -25.70 -7.12
CA SER A 156 -6.56 -26.00 -5.79
C SER A 156 -7.87 -25.25 -5.48
N LEU A 157 -8.17 -24.17 -6.23
CA LEU A 157 -9.43 -23.41 -6.11
C LEU A 157 -10.58 -23.99 -6.95
N SER A 158 -10.37 -25.08 -7.70
CA SER A 158 -11.41 -25.68 -8.54
C SER A 158 -12.55 -26.33 -7.72
N GLU A 159 -12.31 -26.54 -6.44
CA GLU A 159 -13.28 -26.99 -5.47
C GLU A 159 -13.44 -25.96 -4.35
N GLY A 160 -14.52 -26.04 -3.56
CA GLY A 160 -14.77 -25.14 -2.44
C GLY A 160 -15.33 -23.78 -2.82
N ALA A 161 -15.12 -22.78 -1.97
CA ALA A 161 -15.80 -21.48 -2.01
C ALA A 161 -15.45 -20.62 -3.24
N TYR A 162 -14.31 -20.88 -3.91
CA TYR A 162 -13.79 -20.07 -5.01
C TYR A 162 -13.91 -20.74 -6.39
N ASN A 163 -14.59 -21.88 -6.51
CA ASN A 163 -14.64 -22.68 -7.74
C ASN A 163 -15.23 -21.98 -8.96
N ASP A 164 -16.09 -20.98 -8.76
CA ASP A 164 -16.77 -20.18 -9.81
C ASP A 164 -16.35 -18.70 -9.77
N THR A 165 -15.25 -18.38 -9.06
CA THR A 165 -14.82 -17.01 -8.81
C THR A 165 -13.77 -16.60 -9.84
N THR A 166 -14.02 -15.48 -10.54
CA THR A 166 -13.08 -14.92 -11.49
C THR A 166 -12.03 -14.04 -10.80
N ILE A 167 -10.90 -13.80 -11.46
CA ILE A 167 -9.89 -12.82 -11.03
C ILE A 167 -10.56 -11.47 -10.79
N LYS A 168 -11.48 -11.04 -11.67
CA LYS A 168 -12.22 -9.78 -11.52
C LYS A 168 -12.99 -9.72 -10.20
N ASN A 169 -13.69 -10.79 -9.85
CA ASN A 169 -14.46 -10.83 -8.60
C ASN A 169 -13.55 -10.66 -7.37
N ILE A 170 -12.37 -11.28 -7.38
CA ILE A 170 -11.38 -11.16 -6.31
C ILE A 170 -10.82 -9.73 -6.26
N LEU A 171 -10.41 -9.16 -7.40
CA LEU A 171 -9.89 -7.79 -7.46
C LEU A 171 -10.92 -6.74 -7.03
N GLN A 172 -12.21 -7.05 -7.14
CA GLN A 172 -13.32 -6.19 -6.72
C GLN A 172 -13.82 -6.47 -5.30
N MET A 173 -13.18 -7.38 -4.54
CA MET A 173 -13.66 -7.80 -3.20
C MET A 173 -15.12 -8.28 -3.23
N ALA A 174 -15.48 -9.05 -4.24
CA ALA A 174 -16.84 -9.47 -4.53
C ALA A 174 -16.94 -10.96 -4.89
N SER A 175 -16.16 -11.81 -4.26
CA SER A 175 -16.26 -13.27 -4.43
C SER A 175 -17.56 -13.85 -3.88
N GLY A 176 -18.19 -13.16 -2.94
CA GLY A 176 -19.34 -13.64 -2.18
C GLY A 176 -18.99 -14.61 -1.04
N VAL A 177 -17.72 -14.83 -0.78
CA VAL A 177 -17.24 -15.68 0.32
C VAL A 177 -17.29 -14.91 1.63
N GLN A 178 -17.69 -15.61 2.72
CA GLN A 178 -17.73 -15.07 4.07
C GLN A 178 -16.32 -14.65 4.51
N TRP A 179 -16.22 -13.49 5.16
CA TRP A 179 -14.99 -13.02 5.80
C TRP A 179 -15.30 -11.91 6.81
N ASN A 180 -14.66 -11.97 7.98
CA ASN A 180 -14.70 -10.92 8.99
C ASN A 180 -13.37 -10.14 9.00
N GLU A 181 -13.42 -8.87 8.58
CA GLU A 181 -12.24 -7.97 8.53
C GLU A 181 -12.19 -7.04 9.76
N ASP A 182 -12.81 -7.38 10.88
CA ASP A 182 -12.75 -6.56 12.09
C ASP A 182 -11.36 -6.64 12.74
N TYR A 183 -10.59 -5.56 12.63
CA TYR A 183 -9.23 -5.46 13.17
C TYR A 183 -9.16 -5.33 14.69
N GLU A 184 -10.27 -4.99 15.36
CA GLU A 184 -10.36 -4.87 16.82
C GLU A 184 -10.83 -6.19 17.47
N ASP A 185 -11.37 -7.12 16.70
CA ASP A 185 -11.76 -8.47 17.11
C ASP A 185 -10.64 -9.47 16.83
N LEU A 186 -10.00 -9.99 17.88
CA LEU A 186 -8.91 -10.96 17.74
C LEU A 186 -9.37 -12.35 17.25
N ASP A 187 -10.68 -12.61 17.30
CA ASP A 187 -11.28 -13.85 16.76
C ASP A 187 -11.78 -13.67 15.31
N SER A 188 -11.65 -12.46 14.74
CA SER A 188 -11.97 -12.20 13.34
C SER A 188 -11.07 -12.98 12.38
N ASP A 189 -11.54 -13.22 11.14
CA ASP A 189 -10.75 -13.94 10.13
C ASP A 189 -9.43 -13.21 9.83
N VAL A 190 -9.43 -11.87 9.76
CA VAL A 190 -8.21 -11.09 9.48
C VAL A 190 -7.17 -11.21 10.60
N ALA A 191 -7.59 -11.44 11.84
CA ALA A 191 -6.69 -11.54 12.99
C ALA A 191 -6.27 -12.98 13.32
N SER A 192 -7.11 -13.97 13.03
CA SER A 192 -6.96 -15.35 13.50
C SER A 192 -6.73 -16.40 12.41
N SER A 193 -6.89 -16.06 11.12
CA SER A 193 -6.64 -17.00 10.02
C SER A 193 -5.17 -17.42 9.94
N PRO A 194 -4.86 -18.56 9.29
CA PRO A 194 -3.50 -19.03 9.11
C PRO A 194 -2.59 -17.97 8.49
N ILE A 195 -1.35 -17.88 8.97
CA ILE A 195 -0.34 -16.94 8.47
C ILE A 195 0.41 -17.49 7.26
N GLN A 196 0.60 -18.81 7.15
CA GLN A 196 1.19 -19.45 5.99
C GLN A 196 0.20 -19.40 4.83
N ILE A 197 0.65 -18.93 3.67
CA ILE A 197 -0.23 -18.69 2.50
C ILE A 197 -0.90 -19.97 2.00
N LEU A 198 -0.22 -21.11 2.05
CA LEU A 198 -0.82 -22.39 1.62
C LEU A 198 -1.97 -22.80 2.54
N ASP A 199 -1.77 -22.71 3.86
CA ASP A 199 -2.80 -23.02 4.85
C ASP A 199 -3.97 -22.02 4.77
N LEU A 200 -3.66 -20.76 4.51
CA LEU A 200 -4.67 -19.72 4.29
C LEU A 200 -5.53 -20.00 3.06
N ILE A 201 -4.95 -20.46 1.95
CA ILE A 201 -5.71 -20.83 0.74
C ILE A 201 -6.67 -21.99 1.05
N GLU A 202 -6.23 -23.00 1.79
CA GLU A 202 -7.09 -24.09 2.22
C GLU A 202 -8.22 -23.60 3.15
N TYR A 203 -7.88 -22.76 4.14
CA TYR A 203 -8.85 -22.12 5.02
C TYR A 203 -9.91 -21.34 4.22
N MET A 204 -9.49 -20.47 3.30
CA MET A 204 -10.37 -19.66 2.45
C MET A 204 -11.28 -20.55 1.58
N GLY A 205 -10.75 -21.62 1.01
CA GLY A 205 -11.51 -22.60 0.21
C GLY A 205 -12.63 -23.29 0.98
N ASN A 206 -12.50 -23.43 2.30
CA ASN A 206 -13.47 -24.07 3.19
C ASN A 206 -14.50 -23.11 3.80
N LEU A 207 -14.37 -21.79 3.59
CA LEU A 207 -15.34 -20.80 4.06
C LEU A 207 -16.67 -20.94 3.32
N LYS A 208 -17.73 -20.34 3.89
CA LYS A 208 -19.05 -20.35 3.27
C LYS A 208 -19.13 -19.32 2.15
N LYS A 209 -19.68 -19.72 1.01
CA LYS A 209 -20.13 -18.76 0.00
C LYS A 209 -21.53 -18.28 0.38
N LEU A 210 -21.66 -16.97 0.68
CA LEU A 210 -22.92 -16.37 1.11
C LEU A 210 -23.68 -15.75 -0.05
N ASN A 211 -22.99 -15.28 -1.09
CA ASN A 211 -23.56 -14.57 -2.24
C ASN A 211 -22.96 -15.06 -3.55
N PRO A 212 -23.65 -14.89 -4.67
CA PRO A 212 -23.04 -15.12 -5.99
C PRO A 212 -21.85 -14.16 -6.22
N PRO A 213 -20.78 -14.60 -6.91
CA PRO A 213 -19.67 -13.74 -7.25
C PRO A 213 -20.11 -12.49 -8.02
N GLY A 214 -19.48 -11.36 -7.73
CA GLY A 214 -19.75 -10.06 -8.36
C GLY A 214 -20.93 -9.27 -7.78
N THR A 215 -21.70 -9.82 -6.83
CA THR A 215 -22.95 -9.19 -6.36
C THR A 215 -22.84 -8.41 -5.05
N HIS A 216 -21.88 -8.78 -4.18
CA HIS A 216 -21.71 -8.17 -2.86
C HIS A 216 -20.25 -7.86 -2.60
N PHE A 217 -20.00 -6.62 -2.22
CA PHE A 217 -18.70 -6.19 -1.74
C PHE A 217 -18.50 -6.64 -0.29
N ASN A 218 -17.38 -7.30 -0.04
CA ASN A 218 -16.92 -7.61 1.31
C ASN A 218 -15.41 -7.46 1.34
N TYR A 219 -14.90 -6.42 2.02
CA TYR A 219 -13.47 -6.20 2.09
C TYR A 219 -12.79 -7.39 2.77
N ASN A 220 -11.79 -7.98 2.11
CA ASN A 220 -11.26 -9.28 2.47
C ASN A 220 -9.75 -9.36 2.18
N THR A 221 -8.95 -9.25 3.25
CA THR A 221 -7.48 -9.37 3.16
C THR A 221 -7.05 -10.79 2.77
N GLY A 222 -7.78 -11.83 3.20
CA GLY A 222 -7.54 -13.21 2.77
C GLY A 222 -7.62 -13.38 1.26
N GLU A 223 -8.62 -12.75 0.60
CA GLU A 223 -8.73 -12.76 -0.86
C GLU A 223 -7.55 -12.10 -1.56
N THR A 224 -6.94 -11.08 -0.97
CA THR A 224 -5.79 -10.46 -1.60
C THR A 224 -4.53 -11.33 -1.46
N ASN A 225 -4.40 -12.07 -0.36
CA ASN A 225 -3.35 -13.08 -0.21
C ASN A 225 -3.56 -14.22 -1.23
N LEU A 226 -4.80 -14.67 -1.39
CA LEU A 226 -5.17 -15.65 -2.43
C LEU A 226 -4.88 -15.10 -3.84
N ALA A 227 -5.21 -13.84 -4.12
CA ALA A 227 -4.86 -13.18 -5.39
C ALA A 227 -3.34 -13.16 -5.61
N GLY A 228 -2.55 -12.88 -4.57
CA GLY A 228 -1.09 -12.97 -4.64
C GLY A 228 -0.61 -14.37 -5.04
N ALA A 229 -1.21 -15.42 -4.47
CA ALA A 229 -0.88 -16.80 -4.81
C ALA A 229 -1.29 -17.17 -6.24
N VAL A 230 -2.47 -16.76 -6.70
CA VAL A 230 -2.93 -16.94 -8.10
C VAL A 230 -1.98 -16.26 -9.07
N LEU A 231 -1.60 -15.00 -8.81
CA LEU A 231 -0.67 -14.26 -9.65
C LEU A 231 0.71 -14.93 -9.68
N ARG A 232 1.23 -15.34 -8.51
CA ARG A 232 2.50 -16.07 -8.40
C ARG A 232 2.49 -17.35 -9.23
N ALA A 233 1.40 -18.12 -9.18
CA ALA A 233 1.24 -19.33 -9.97
C ALA A 233 1.21 -19.02 -11.48
N ALA A 234 0.47 -18.00 -11.90
CA ALA A 234 0.37 -17.59 -13.30
C ALA A 234 1.72 -17.15 -13.90
N ILE A 235 2.48 -16.31 -13.17
CA ILE A 235 3.77 -15.78 -13.66
C ILE A 235 4.94 -16.77 -13.46
N GLY A 236 4.74 -17.85 -12.71
CA GLY A 236 5.80 -18.84 -12.42
C GLY A 236 7.00 -18.25 -11.64
N ASN A 237 6.78 -17.18 -10.86
CA ASN A 237 7.83 -16.47 -10.12
C ASN A 237 7.25 -15.80 -8.87
N ASN A 238 8.11 -15.30 -7.97
CA ASN A 238 7.70 -14.52 -6.81
C ASN A 238 7.28 -13.09 -7.18
N LEU A 239 6.41 -12.48 -6.36
CA LEU A 239 5.83 -11.17 -6.63
C LEU A 239 6.88 -10.04 -6.55
N ALA A 240 7.82 -10.12 -5.63
CA ALA A 240 8.85 -9.09 -5.44
C ALA A 240 9.77 -8.98 -6.65
N THR A 241 10.24 -10.11 -7.21
CA THR A 241 11.03 -10.13 -8.44
C THR A 241 10.22 -9.62 -9.64
N TYR A 242 8.93 -9.96 -9.71
CA TYR A 242 8.06 -9.49 -10.77
C TYR A 242 7.80 -7.99 -10.67
N LEU A 243 7.53 -7.48 -9.46
CA LEU A 243 7.41 -6.04 -9.19
C LEU A 243 8.70 -5.29 -9.58
N HIS A 244 9.88 -5.82 -9.19
CA HIS A 244 11.14 -5.22 -9.58
C HIS A 244 11.25 -5.10 -11.10
N LYS A 245 11.03 -6.20 -11.82
CA LYS A 245 11.17 -6.25 -13.27
C LYS A 245 10.17 -5.39 -14.03
N LYS A 246 8.93 -5.28 -13.55
CA LYS A 246 7.84 -4.64 -14.29
C LYS A 246 7.59 -3.18 -13.94
N ILE A 247 7.87 -2.80 -12.70
CA ILE A 247 7.56 -1.46 -12.19
C ILE A 247 8.81 -0.83 -11.56
N TRP A 248 9.44 -1.49 -10.58
CA TRP A 248 10.44 -0.87 -9.72
C TRP A 248 11.67 -0.37 -10.49
N GLU A 249 12.34 -1.26 -11.21
CA GLU A 249 13.50 -0.93 -12.05
C GLU A 249 13.14 -0.02 -13.22
N PRO A 250 12.15 -0.35 -14.10
CA PRO A 250 11.95 0.43 -15.32
C PRO A 250 11.26 1.79 -15.07
N PHE A 251 10.52 1.97 -13.97
CA PHE A 251 9.92 3.27 -13.62
C PHE A 251 10.88 4.17 -12.85
N GLY A 252 11.99 3.65 -12.34
CA GLY A 252 13.01 4.43 -11.66
C GLY A 252 12.75 4.66 -10.17
N MET A 253 12.38 3.62 -9.43
CA MET A 253 12.24 3.70 -7.97
C MET A 253 13.59 3.94 -7.32
N GLU A 254 13.64 4.87 -6.36
CA GLU A 254 14.87 5.42 -5.80
C GLU A 254 15.56 4.48 -4.82
N SER A 255 14.78 3.73 -4.06
CA SER A 255 15.29 2.98 -2.91
C SER A 255 14.94 1.49 -3.00
N ASP A 256 15.68 0.70 -2.24
CA ASP A 256 15.29 -0.67 -1.98
C ASP A 256 13.95 -0.71 -1.25
N ALA A 257 13.14 -1.70 -1.59
CA ALA A 257 11.92 -2.04 -0.87
C ALA A 257 11.96 -3.48 -0.38
N TYR A 258 11.06 -3.82 0.54
CA TYR A 258 11.01 -5.14 1.16
C TYR A 258 9.56 -5.62 1.24
N TRP A 259 9.28 -6.78 0.65
CA TRP A 259 7.95 -7.38 0.73
C TRP A 259 7.95 -8.49 1.77
N MET A 260 7.04 -8.41 2.74
CA MET A 260 6.94 -9.35 3.83
C MET A 260 6.50 -10.74 3.33
N LEU A 261 7.12 -11.79 3.89
CA LEU A 261 6.89 -13.18 3.57
C LEU A 261 6.20 -13.90 4.74
N ASP A 262 5.49 -14.97 4.43
CA ASP A 262 4.85 -15.86 5.41
C ASP A 262 5.86 -16.69 6.22
N GLU A 263 7.00 -17.03 5.62
CA GLU A 263 8.12 -17.71 6.26
C GLU A 263 9.45 -17.36 5.56
N ALA A 264 10.56 -17.92 6.05
CA ALA A 264 11.87 -17.77 5.42
C ALA A 264 11.84 -18.34 3.99
N ASP A 265 12.24 -17.53 3.01
CA ASP A 265 12.19 -17.85 1.58
C ASP A 265 10.79 -18.21 1.04
N GLY A 266 9.74 -17.93 1.80
CA GLY A 266 8.35 -18.24 1.52
C GLY A 266 7.69 -17.37 0.47
N VAL A 267 6.39 -17.09 0.68
CA VAL A 267 5.50 -16.39 -0.26
C VAL A 267 5.19 -15.00 0.25
N GLU A 268 5.14 -14.01 -0.65
CA GLU A 268 4.75 -12.65 -0.31
C GLU A 268 3.26 -12.56 0.06
N TYR A 269 2.94 -11.82 1.14
CA TYR A 269 1.56 -11.46 1.44
C TYR A 269 1.00 -10.52 0.36
N GLY A 270 0.02 -10.98 -0.43
CA GLY A 270 -0.62 -10.14 -1.44
C GLY A 270 -1.44 -9.00 -0.83
N GLY A 271 -1.99 -9.21 0.36
CA GLY A 271 -2.85 -8.25 1.07
C GLY A 271 -2.11 -7.20 1.87
N CYS A 272 -0.82 -7.38 2.09
CA CYS A 272 -0.01 -6.57 3.00
C CYS A 272 1.46 -6.59 2.58
N CYS A 273 2.14 -5.92 2.99
CA CYS A 273 3.19 -5.32 3.76
C CYS A 273 4.40 -5.19 2.85
N LEU A 274 4.24 -4.40 1.79
CA LEU A 274 5.34 -3.83 1.01
C LEU A 274 5.90 -2.65 1.80
N ASN A 275 7.20 -2.67 2.09
CA ASN A 275 7.88 -1.62 2.84
C ASN A 275 8.73 -0.82 1.87
N ALA A 276 8.40 0.45 1.69
CA ALA A 276 9.07 1.35 0.77
C ALA A 276 9.21 2.76 1.35
N THR A 277 10.08 3.58 0.78
CA THR A 277 10.20 4.99 1.18
C THR A 277 8.96 5.79 0.77
N LEU A 278 8.72 6.92 1.43
CA LEU A 278 7.62 7.81 1.09
C LEU A 278 7.73 8.33 -0.36
N ARG A 279 8.95 8.62 -0.83
CA ARG A 279 9.21 9.03 -2.21
C ARG A 279 8.85 7.95 -3.22
N ASP A 280 9.10 6.68 -2.90
CA ASP A 280 8.72 5.56 -3.79
C ASP A 280 7.22 5.26 -3.72
N TYR A 281 6.53 5.53 -2.59
CA TYR A 281 5.07 5.57 -2.57
C TYR A 281 4.51 6.64 -3.52
N ALA A 282 5.11 7.82 -3.53
CA ALA A 282 4.70 8.86 -4.47
C ALA A 282 4.98 8.47 -5.93
N ARG A 283 6.09 7.76 -6.21
CA ARG A 283 6.37 7.21 -7.55
C ARG A 283 5.38 6.12 -7.94
N LEU A 284 4.95 5.25 -7.02
CA LEU A 284 3.86 4.29 -7.29
C LEU A 284 2.55 5.02 -7.67
N GLY A 285 2.24 6.10 -6.96
CA GLY A 285 1.10 6.96 -7.31
C GLY A 285 1.26 7.65 -8.67
N LEU A 286 2.46 8.11 -8.99
CA LEU A 286 2.77 8.71 -10.27
C LEU A 286 2.72 7.69 -11.42
N TYR A 287 3.17 6.46 -11.18
CA TYR A 287 3.04 5.35 -12.11
C TYR A 287 1.56 5.04 -12.41
N ALA A 288 0.71 4.98 -11.38
CA ALA A 288 -0.73 4.80 -11.53
C ALA A 288 -1.37 5.99 -12.29
N LEU A 289 -0.98 7.23 -11.97
CA LEU A 289 -1.41 8.46 -12.65
C LEU A 289 -1.06 8.45 -14.14
N ARG A 290 0.09 7.90 -14.49
CA ARG A 290 0.58 7.73 -15.88
C ARG A 290 0.07 6.46 -16.55
N HIS A 291 -0.96 5.80 -16.00
CA HIS A 291 -1.54 4.56 -16.54
C HIS A 291 -0.52 3.43 -16.78
N GLY A 292 0.53 3.36 -15.98
CA GLY A 292 1.59 2.37 -16.12
C GLY A 292 2.61 2.69 -17.21
N GLU A 293 2.61 3.91 -17.74
CA GLU A 293 3.59 4.36 -18.72
C GLU A 293 4.96 4.54 -18.05
N LEU A 294 5.96 3.84 -18.58
CA LEU A 294 7.35 3.88 -18.10
C LEU A 294 8.15 4.99 -18.82
N SER A 295 7.86 5.20 -20.10
CA SER A 295 8.37 6.26 -20.95
C SER A 295 7.39 6.50 -22.09
N PRO A 296 7.41 7.63 -22.81
CA PRO A 296 6.45 7.93 -23.86
C PRO A 296 6.23 6.78 -24.83
N GLY A 297 5.01 6.26 -24.89
CA GLY A 297 4.59 5.15 -25.74
C GLY A 297 5.06 3.75 -25.28
N ASN A 298 5.66 3.62 -24.12
CA ASN A 298 6.09 2.36 -23.53
C ASN A 298 5.56 2.18 -22.11
N GLY A 299 4.57 1.34 -21.94
CA GLY A 299 3.95 1.04 -20.64
C GLY A 299 4.06 -0.43 -20.30
N SER A 300 4.00 -0.75 -19.02
CA SER A 300 3.97 -2.14 -18.51
C SER A 300 2.57 -2.65 -18.19
N LEU A 301 1.53 -1.81 -18.36
CA LEU A 301 0.12 -2.18 -18.19
C LEU A 301 -0.63 -2.13 -19.54
N PRO A 302 -1.75 -2.85 -19.71
CA PRO A 302 -2.66 -2.62 -20.81
C PRO A 302 -3.19 -1.18 -20.79
N ASP A 303 -3.47 -0.58 -21.95
CA ASP A 303 -3.79 0.86 -22.10
C ASP A 303 -4.94 1.33 -21.20
N ASN A 304 -5.96 0.49 -20.99
CA ASN A 304 -7.13 0.84 -20.17
C ASN A 304 -7.05 0.30 -18.73
N TRP A 305 -5.95 -0.36 -18.34
CA TRP A 305 -5.90 -1.05 -17.06
C TRP A 305 -6.22 -0.16 -15.86
N MET A 306 -5.62 1.03 -15.79
CA MET A 306 -5.88 1.95 -14.67
C MET A 306 -7.27 2.59 -14.74
N LEU A 307 -7.83 2.78 -15.93
CA LEU A 307 -9.21 3.24 -16.09
C LEU A 307 -10.19 2.19 -15.57
N ASP A 308 -10.00 0.93 -15.95
CA ASP A 308 -10.81 -0.19 -15.47
C ASP A 308 -10.65 -0.39 -13.95
N SER A 309 -9.39 -0.32 -13.45
CA SER A 309 -9.08 -0.45 -12.03
C SER A 309 -9.71 0.65 -11.17
N ALA A 310 -9.86 1.86 -11.72
CA ALA A 310 -10.48 3.01 -11.07
C ALA A 310 -11.95 3.22 -11.49
N SER A 311 -12.61 2.19 -12.02
CA SER A 311 -14.03 2.20 -12.35
C SER A 311 -14.85 1.49 -11.28
N PRO A 312 -16.07 1.98 -10.98
CA PRO A 312 -16.99 1.35 -10.02
C PRO A 312 -17.29 -0.12 -10.39
N SER A 313 -17.29 -0.99 -9.37
CA SER A 313 -17.81 -2.34 -9.54
C SER A 313 -19.33 -2.36 -9.40
N GLU A 314 -19.99 -3.41 -9.92
CA GLU A 314 -21.42 -3.61 -9.71
C GLU A 314 -21.75 -3.83 -8.22
N ALA A 315 -20.83 -4.47 -7.48
CA ALA A 315 -20.99 -4.74 -6.07
C ALA A 315 -20.78 -3.49 -5.17
N ALA A 316 -19.97 -2.49 -5.64
CA ALA A 316 -19.67 -1.29 -4.89
C ALA A 316 -19.32 -0.12 -5.80
N GLY A 317 -20.10 0.96 -5.75
CA GLY A 317 -19.85 2.17 -6.54
C GLY A 317 -18.59 2.95 -6.12
N TYR A 318 -17.96 2.55 -5.03
CA TYR A 318 -16.81 3.21 -4.41
C TYR A 318 -15.53 2.35 -4.43
N TYR A 319 -15.52 1.20 -5.12
CA TYR A 319 -14.38 0.28 -5.17
C TYR A 319 -14.20 -0.32 -6.57
N GLY A 320 -12.95 -0.32 -7.05
CA GLY A 320 -12.54 -0.92 -8.31
C GLY A 320 -11.61 -2.14 -8.10
N TYR A 321 -10.56 -2.29 -8.91
CA TYR A 321 -9.57 -3.36 -8.74
C TYR A 321 -8.55 -2.99 -7.66
N TYR A 322 -8.92 -3.18 -6.38
CA TYR A 322 -8.13 -2.82 -5.19
C TYR A 322 -7.82 -1.32 -5.07
N TRP A 323 -8.69 -0.46 -5.62
CA TRP A 323 -8.64 0.98 -5.47
C TRP A 323 -9.95 1.52 -4.89
N TRP A 324 -9.84 2.39 -3.88
CA TRP A 324 -10.96 3.12 -3.30
C TRP A 324 -11.27 4.35 -4.15
N LEU A 325 -12.48 4.45 -4.66
CA LEU A 325 -12.91 5.49 -5.57
C LEU A 325 -13.57 6.65 -4.84
N ARG A 326 -13.46 7.84 -5.41
CA ARG A 326 -14.08 9.05 -4.87
C ARG A 326 -14.96 9.73 -5.92
N PRO A 327 -16.06 10.43 -5.50
CA PRO A 327 -17.01 11.05 -6.43
C PRO A 327 -16.39 12.11 -7.36
N ASN A 328 -15.26 12.73 -6.96
CA ASN A 328 -14.56 13.72 -7.76
C ASN A 328 -13.65 13.11 -8.87
N GLY A 329 -13.66 11.79 -9.02
CA GLY A 329 -12.84 11.06 -9.99
C GLY A 329 -11.41 10.78 -9.52
N SER A 330 -11.07 11.11 -8.27
CA SER A 330 -9.85 10.62 -7.66
C SER A 330 -10.03 9.20 -7.12
N TYR A 331 -8.93 8.49 -6.94
CA TYR A 331 -8.90 7.18 -6.33
C TYR A 331 -7.68 7.05 -5.41
N ARG A 332 -7.73 6.08 -4.51
CA ARG A 332 -6.61 5.90 -3.57
C ARG A 332 -6.37 4.44 -3.23
N ALA A 333 -5.09 4.11 -3.00
CA ALA A 333 -4.66 2.96 -2.22
C ALA A 333 -4.72 3.34 -0.74
N THR A 334 -5.22 2.43 0.10
CA THR A 334 -5.45 2.69 1.52
C THR A 334 -4.93 1.53 2.34
N GLY A 335 -4.13 1.83 3.36
CA GLY A 335 -3.69 0.89 4.37
C GLY A 335 -4.13 1.35 5.77
N ILE A 336 -4.39 0.40 6.65
CA ILE A 336 -4.70 0.69 8.05
C ILE A 336 -3.58 1.48 8.71
N PHE A 337 -3.89 2.09 9.85
CA PHE A 337 -3.00 3.01 10.59
C PHE A 337 -2.56 4.24 9.77
N GLY A 338 -3.31 4.61 8.70
CA GLY A 338 -3.14 5.86 7.97
C GLY A 338 -2.10 5.86 6.84
N GLN A 339 -1.99 4.77 6.09
CA GLN A 339 -1.14 4.71 4.91
C GLN A 339 -1.97 5.02 3.66
N PHE A 340 -1.51 5.96 2.83
CA PHE A 340 -2.24 6.34 1.62
C PHE A 340 -1.33 6.62 0.43
N ILE A 341 -1.82 6.24 -0.76
CA ILE A 341 -1.41 6.82 -2.04
C ILE A 341 -2.70 7.33 -2.70
N TRP A 342 -2.84 8.65 -2.79
CA TRP A 342 -3.98 9.31 -3.40
C TRP A 342 -3.62 9.80 -4.79
N VAL A 343 -4.45 9.50 -5.78
CA VAL A 343 -4.26 9.85 -7.19
C VAL A 343 -5.48 10.59 -7.70
N HIS A 344 -5.26 11.77 -8.25
CA HIS A 344 -6.31 12.57 -8.88
C HIS A 344 -5.96 12.88 -10.34
N PRO A 345 -6.44 12.07 -11.32
CA PRO A 345 -6.02 12.18 -12.72
C PRO A 345 -6.29 13.55 -13.34
N ARG A 346 -7.49 14.11 -13.14
CA ARG A 346 -7.87 15.42 -13.71
C ARG A 346 -6.98 16.54 -13.18
N GLU A 347 -6.61 16.45 -11.91
CA GLU A 347 -5.77 17.44 -11.24
C GLU A 347 -4.29 17.18 -11.40
N GLN A 348 -3.90 16.08 -12.03
CA GLN A 348 -2.51 15.63 -12.12
C GLN A 348 -1.80 15.69 -10.76
N LEU A 349 -2.52 15.21 -9.70
CA LEU A 349 -2.08 15.29 -8.31
C LEU A 349 -1.86 13.87 -7.75
N VAL A 350 -0.74 13.71 -7.05
CA VAL A 350 -0.44 12.54 -6.22
C VAL A 350 -0.13 13.01 -4.82
N VAL A 351 -0.70 12.35 -3.82
CA VAL A 351 -0.38 12.57 -2.41
C VAL A 351 -0.08 11.23 -1.77
N ALA A 352 1.11 11.07 -1.17
CA ALA A 352 1.46 9.89 -0.40
C ALA A 352 1.63 10.25 1.07
N ILE A 353 1.16 9.38 1.96
CA ILE A 353 1.14 9.60 3.40
C ILE A 353 1.57 8.33 4.13
N HIS A 354 2.50 8.49 5.08
CA HIS A 354 2.85 7.51 6.10
C HIS A 354 2.38 8.01 7.47
N SER A 355 1.68 7.19 8.21
CA SER A 355 1.19 7.52 9.55
C SER A 355 1.30 6.33 10.51
N ALA A 356 1.15 6.61 11.78
CA ALA A 356 1.05 5.65 12.87
C ALA A 356 -0.19 5.99 13.72
N TRP A 357 -1.38 5.84 13.15
CA TRP A 357 -2.64 6.08 13.88
C TRP A 357 -2.73 5.16 15.09
N ASP A 358 -3.45 5.59 16.12
CA ASP A 358 -3.66 4.85 17.36
C ASP A 358 -4.51 3.59 17.18
N LYS A 359 -5.35 3.55 16.13
CA LYS A 359 -6.19 2.42 15.75
C LYS A 359 -6.01 2.06 14.28
N ALA A 360 -6.31 0.82 13.95
CA ALA A 360 -6.27 0.32 12.58
C ALA A 360 -7.09 1.18 11.63
N TRP A 361 -8.28 1.59 12.05
CA TRP A 361 -9.15 2.49 11.31
C TRP A 361 -9.80 3.54 12.21
N ARG A 362 -9.91 4.76 11.69
CA ARG A 362 -10.57 5.92 12.31
C ARG A 362 -11.29 6.72 11.22
N ASP A 363 -12.61 6.75 11.26
CA ASP A 363 -13.43 7.51 10.31
C ASP A 363 -13.15 9.02 10.35
N ASP A 364 -12.96 9.58 11.54
CA ASP A 364 -12.62 10.99 11.75
C ASP A 364 -11.24 11.34 11.17
N HIS A 365 -10.25 10.45 11.26
CA HIS A 365 -8.94 10.61 10.66
C HIS A 365 -9.00 10.49 9.12
N ASP A 366 -9.83 9.56 8.60
CA ASP A 366 -10.03 9.43 7.15
C ASP A 366 -10.72 10.67 6.58
N GLU A 367 -11.75 11.20 7.25
CA GLU A 367 -12.42 12.44 6.87
C GLU A 367 -11.44 13.63 6.89
N HIS A 368 -10.63 13.75 7.94
CA HIS A 368 -9.61 14.81 8.03
C HIS A 368 -8.58 14.70 6.90
N THR A 369 -8.09 13.49 6.60
CA THR A 369 -7.16 13.23 5.49
C THR A 369 -7.78 13.59 4.14
N ALA A 370 -9.03 13.20 3.88
CA ALA A 370 -9.74 13.56 2.67
C ALA A 370 -9.92 15.09 2.54
N LYS A 371 -10.17 15.77 3.67
CA LYS A 371 -10.28 17.24 3.71
C LYS A 371 -8.95 17.90 3.41
N LEU A 372 -7.85 17.44 4.01
CA LEU A 372 -6.51 17.95 3.69
C LEU A 372 -6.21 17.83 2.20
N VAL A 373 -6.34 16.62 1.64
CA VAL A 373 -6.02 16.34 0.22
C VAL A 373 -6.87 17.20 -0.73
N SER A 374 -8.18 17.32 -0.48
CA SER A 374 -9.06 18.15 -1.30
C SER A 374 -8.71 19.64 -1.19
N SER A 375 -8.30 20.09 -0.01
CA SER A 375 -7.90 21.51 0.20
C SER A 375 -6.56 21.81 -0.48
N ILE A 376 -5.59 20.90 -0.44
CA ILE A 376 -4.33 21.00 -1.20
C ILE A 376 -4.63 21.11 -2.71
N SER A 377 -5.48 20.22 -3.24
CA SER A 377 -5.86 20.24 -4.66
C SER A 377 -6.45 21.59 -5.06
N ASN A 378 -7.42 22.08 -4.30
CA ASN A 378 -8.05 23.38 -4.56
C ASN A 378 -7.06 24.55 -4.48
N HIS A 379 -6.15 24.56 -3.49
CA HIS A 379 -5.15 25.59 -3.34
C HIS A 379 -4.17 25.65 -4.52
N LEU A 380 -3.66 24.49 -4.93
CA LEU A 380 -2.72 24.40 -6.06
C LEU A 380 -3.36 24.83 -7.38
N ASN A 381 -4.64 24.48 -7.60
CA ASN A 381 -5.37 24.89 -8.79
C ASN A 381 -5.59 26.41 -8.85
N ARG A 382 -5.95 27.06 -7.72
CA ARG A 382 -6.07 28.52 -7.66
C ARG A 382 -4.77 29.22 -8.02
N LYS A 383 -3.63 28.76 -7.46
CA LYS A 383 -2.31 29.32 -7.78
C LYS A 383 -1.93 29.16 -9.26
N ILE A 384 -2.29 28.05 -9.91
CA ILE A 384 -2.04 27.83 -11.33
C ILE A 384 -2.84 28.81 -12.19
N PHE A 385 -4.06 29.13 -11.81
CA PHE A 385 -4.95 30.02 -12.55
C PHE A 385 -4.87 31.48 -12.12
N ASN A 386 -3.92 31.85 -11.22
CA ASN A 386 -3.75 33.22 -10.67
C ASN A 386 -5.06 33.79 -10.08
N LEU A 387 -5.86 32.96 -9.41
CA LEU A 387 -7.16 33.35 -8.84
C LEU A 387 -7.04 33.99 -7.44
N ASP A 388 -5.81 34.17 -6.93
CA ASP A 388 -5.50 34.72 -5.61
C ASP A 388 -4.84 36.13 -5.70
N GLU A 389 -5.04 36.89 -6.83
CA GLU A 389 -4.70 38.34 -6.94
C GLU A 389 -5.79 39.24 -6.38
#